data_5db8bb7f638f88513b5eb2f39aa44d31
#
_entry.id   5db8bb7f638f88513b5eb2f39aa44d31
#
_cell.length_a   1.000
_cell.length_b   1.000
_cell.length_c   1.000
_cell.angle_alpha   90.00
_cell.angle_beta   90.00
_cell.angle_gamma   90.00
#
_symmetry.space_group_name_H-M   'P 1'
#
loop_
_entity.id
_entity.type
_entity.pdbx_description
1 polymer ?
#
loop_
_entity_poly.entity_id
_entity_poly.type
_entity_poly.pdbx_seq_one_letter_code
_entity_poly.pdbx_strand_id
1 'polypeptide(L)'
;PDVVVHLGRIRGTELESFQHRFTQNVLGTRHLLDQALRHGTKRVVVLSTYHVYGAHQHNHVHIGEDEPLRASQIFPELADAVELDHAATAFLWRHRKVETVVLRPCNIVGPSLNNMISRLLRSGRRVPMLLGYDPMMQFLREVDAARAIAAAVRKERAWGVYNVAGEGV
;
A
#
# COMPACT_ATOMS: atom_id res chain seq x y z
N PRO A 1 -0.50 -22.36 6.85
CA PRO A 1 0.56 -21.53 7.45
C PRO A 1 -0.02 -20.69 8.60
N ASP A 2 0.77 -20.43 9.65
CA ASP A 2 0.33 -19.60 10.77
C ASP A 2 0.27 -18.11 10.38
N VAL A 3 1.15 -17.68 9.49
CA VAL A 3 1.24 -16.29 9.02
C VAL A 3 1.24 -16.27 7.50
N VAL A 4 0.47 -15.34 6.92
CA VAL A 4 0.46 -15.03 5.49
C VAL A 4 0.89 -13.58 5.32
N VAL A 5 1.87 -13.33 4.45
CA VAL A 5 2.32 -11.99 4.10
C VAL A 5 2.05 -11.76 2.61
N HIS A 6 1.09 -10.90 2.33
CA HIS A 6 0.67 -10.57 0.98
C HIS A 6 1.29 -9.26 0.52
N LEU A 7 2.34 -9.35 -0.28
CA LEU A 7 3.08 -8.21 -0.83
C LEU A 7 2.82 -8.02 -2.33
N GLY A 8 2.11 -8.99 -2.93
CA GLY A 8 1.90 -9.03 -4.37
C GLY A 8 0.86 -8.02 -4.84
N ARG A 9 1.29 -7.11 -5.71
CA ARG A 9 0.41 -6.24 -6.49
C ARG A 9 1.03 -5.99 -7.85
N ILE A 10 0.28 -6.29 -8.90
CA ILE A 10 0.66 -5.92 -10.27
C ILE A 10 0.41 -4.41 -10.41
N ARG A 11 1.44 -3.67 -10.80
CA ARG A 11 1.33 -2.25 -11.12
C ARG A 11 0.90 -2.09 -12.57
N GLY A 12 0.14 -1.03 -12.86
CA GLY A 12 -0.21 -0.71 -14.24
C GLY A 12 1.03 -0.44 -15.07
N THR A 13 1.16 -1.18 -16.17
CA THR A 13 2.01 -0.83 -17.30
C THR A 13 1.08 -0.51 -18.46
N GLU A 14 1.55 0.21 -19.47
CA GLU A 14 0.76 0.53 -20.67
C GLU A 14 0.22 -0.74 -21.38
N LEU A 15 0.82 -1.90 -21.11
CA LEU A 15 0.48 -3.19 -21.71
C LEU A 15 -0.58 -3.98 -20.93
N GLU A 16 -0.89 -3.60 -19.69
CA GLU A 16 -1.82 -4.36 -18.85
C GLU A 16 -3.19 -3.70 -18.78
N SER A 17 -4.23 -4.44 -19.18
CA SER A 17 -5.61 -3.96 -19.07
C SER A 17 -6.01 -3.77 -17.61
N PHE A 18 -6.88 -2.79 -17.36
CA PHE A 18 -7.49 -2.58 -16.05
C PHE A 18 -8.13 -3.86 -15.51
N GLN A 19 -8.82 -4.61 -16.37
CA GLN A 19 -9.49 -5.85 -16.00
C GLN A 19 -8.51 -6.92 -15.50
N HIS A 20 -7.35 -7.05 -16.15
CA HIS A 20 -6.31 -7.98 -15.71
C HIS A 20 -5.77 -7.58 -14.32
N ARG A 21 -5.43 -6.30 -14.11
CA ARG A 21 -4.99 -5.81 -12.81
C ARG A 21 -6.04 -5.98 -11.73
N PHE A 22 -7.30 -5.66 -12.02
CA PHE A 22 -8.40 -5.85 -11.08
C PHE A 22 -8.55 -7.32 -10.67
N THR A 23 -8.51 -8.23 -11.63
CA THR A 23 -8.58 -9.67 -11.36
C THR A 23 -7.43 -10.12 -10.46
N GLN A 24 -6.19 -9.76 -10.79
CA GLN A 24 -5.03 -10.20 -10.03
C GLN A 24 -4.95 -9.52 -8.65
N ASN A 25 -5.14 -8.21 -8.60
CA ASN A 25 -4.95 -7.44 -7.38
C ASN A 25 -6.15 -7.55 -6.42
N VAL A 26 -7.37 -7.48 -6.92
CA VAL A 26 -8.57 -7.46 -6.07
C VAL A 26 -9.11 -8.86 -5.83
N LEU A 27 -9.45 -9.59 -6.90
CA LEU A 27 -10.02 -10.94 -6.75
C LEU A 27 -8.98 -11.92 -6.20
N GLY A 28 -7.71 -11.80 -6.62
CA GLY A 28 -6.60 -12.58 -6.08
C GLY A 28 -6.41 -12.34 -4.58
N THR A 29 -6.46 -11.08 -4.13
CA THR A 29 -6.38 -10.74 -2.70
C THR A 29 -7.57 -11.31 -1.93
N ARG A 30 -8.79 -11.14 -2.43
CA ARG A 30 -9.99 -11.72 -1.78
C ARG A 30 -9.87 -13.23 -1.65
N HIS A 31 -9.46 -13.89 -2.72
CA HIS A 31 -9.25 -15.35 -2.70
C HIS A 31 -8.19 -15.77 -1.67
N LEU A 32 -7.06 -15.05 -1.62
CA LEU A 32 -5.99 -15.32 -0.65
C LEU A 32 -6.51 -15.17 0.79
N LEU A 33 -7.26 -14.10 1.08
CA LEU A 33 -7.84 -13.86 2.41
C LEU A 33 -8.84 -14.95 2.80
N ASP A 34 -9.68 -15.39 1.87
CA ASP A 34 -10.63 -16.49 2.08
C ASP A 34 -9.91 -17.80 2.35
N GLN A 35 -8.82 -18.10 1.62
CA GLN A 35 -8.01 -19.29 1.86
C GLN A 35 -7.28 -19.21 3.21
N ALA A 36 -6.73 -18.05 3.57
CA ALA A 36 -6.11 -17.85 4.87
C ALA A 36 -7.09 -18.17 6.02
N LEU A 37 -8.34 -17.68 5.89
CA LEU A 37 -9.39 -17.96 6.87
C LEU A 37 -9.75 -19.46 6.93
N ARG A 38 -9.96 -20.10 5.77
CA ARG A 38 -10.31 -21.53 5.69
C ARG A 38 -9.23 -22.45 6.27
N HIS A 39 -7.97 -22.08 6.12
CA HIS A 39 -6.84 -22.86 6.62
C HIS A 39 -6.39 -22.47 8.03
N GLY A 40 -7.17 -21.67 8.75
CA GLY A 40 -6.92 -21.34 10.15
C GLY A 40 -5.66 -20.50 10.36
N THR A 41 -5.29 -19.67 9.36
CA THR A 41 -4.18 -18.71 9.48
C THR A 41 -4.44 -17.77 10.65
N LYS A 42 -3.46 -17.61 11.52
CA LYS A 42 -3.56 -16.78 12.73
C LYS A 42 -3.33 -15.30 12.43
N ARG A 43 -2.45 -15.01 11.46
CA ARG A 43 -2.08 -13.62 11.10
C ARG A 43 -1.97 -13.43 9.62
N VAL A 44 -2.48 -12.29 9.16
CA VAL A 44 -2.35 -11.84 7.76
C VAL A 44 -1.77 -10.42 7.75
N VAL A 45 -0.72 -10.21 6.96
CA VAL A 45 -0.14 -8.89 6.69
C VAL A 45 -0.35 -8.56 5.22
N VAL A 46 -1.05 -7.47 4.93
CA VAL A 46 -1.31 -7.00 3.56
C VAL A 46 -0.56 -5.70 3.31
N LEU A 47 0.22 -5.66 2.25
CA LEU A 47 0.87 -4.44 1.79
C LEU A 47 -0.04 -3.70 0.80
N SER A 48 -0.58 -2.58 1.25
CA SER A 48 -1.32 -1.61 0.46
C SER A 48 -0.38 -0.47 0.02
N THR A 49 -0.88 0.74 -0.11
CA THR A 49 -0.11 1.93 -0.49
C THR A 49 -0.80 3.21 -0.01
N TYR A 50 -0.06 4.24 0.36
CA TYR A 50 -0.63 5.55 0.70
C TYR A 50 -1.34 6.22 -0.49
N HIS A 51 -1.04 5.82 -1.72
CA HIS A 51 -1.70 6.36 -2.92
C HIS A 51 -3.22 6.17 -2.91
N VAL A 52 -3.77 5.26 -2.10
CA VAL A 52 -5.21 5.03 -1.97
C VAL A 52 -5.98 6.26 -1.48
N TYR A 53 -5.32 7.17 -0.76
CA TYR A 53 -5.94 8.45 -0.34
C TYR A 53 -6.17 9.40 -1.51
N GLY A 54 -5.33 9.32 -2.56
CA GLY A 54 -5.35 10.25 -3.69
C GLY A 54 -4.83 11.65 -3.33
N ALA A 55 -4.58 12.46 -4.35
CA ALA A 55 -4.23 13.87 -4.20
C ALA A 55 -5.51 14.72 -4.24
N HIS A 56 -6.27 14.74 -3.16
CA HIS A 56 -7.54 15.45 -3.09
C HIS A 56 -7.41 16.72 -2.26
N GLN A 57 -8.04 17.83 -2.71
CA GLN A 57 -7.98 19.15 -2.05
C GLN A 57 -8.48 19.16 -0.60
N HIS A 58 -9.32 18.21 -0.23
CA HIS A 58 -9.85 18.06 1.14
C HIS A 58 -9.06 17.07 2.00
N ASN A 59 -7.93 16.55 1.50
CA ASN A 59 -7.06 15.75 2.35
C ASN A 59 -6.38 16.66 3.38
N HIS A 60 -6.29 16.20 4.62
CA HIS A 60 -5.49 16.87 5.63
C HIS A 60 -4.00 16.81 5.29
N VAL A 61 -3.22 17.76 5.80
CA VAL A 61 -1.75 17.76 5.63
C VAL A 61 -1.15 16.49 6.22
N HIS A 62 -1.65 16.08 7.38
CA HIS A 62 -1.30 14.80 7.99
C HIS A 62 -2.48 13.84 7.83
N ILE A 63 -2.35 12.91 6.90
CA ILE A 63 -3.40 11.94 6.59
C ILE A 63 -3.36 10.80 7.62
N GLY A 64 -4.45 10.67 8.38
CA GLY A 64 -4.65 9.54 9.30
C GLY A 64 -5.18 8.29 8.58
N GLU A 65 -5.10 7.15 9.26
CA GLU A 65 -5.56 5.87 8.71
C GLU A 65 -7.07 5.80 8.51
N ASP A 66 -7.82 6.63 9.21
CA ASP A 66 -9.29 6.74 9.13
C ASP A 66 -9.77 7.64 7.97
N GLU A 67 -8.87 8.31 7.26
CA GLU A 67 -9.22 9.17 6.14
C GLU A 67 -9.81 8.37 4.97
N PRO A 68 -10.82 8.94 4.27
CA PRO A 68 -11.43 8.29 3.13
C PRO A 68 -10.46 8.01 1.99
N LEU A 69 -10.58 6.85 1.38
CA LEU A 69 -9.78 6.45 0.23
C LEU A 69 -10.38 7.03 -1.06
N ARG A 70 -9.91 8.20 -1.48
CA ARG A 70 -10.49 8.98 -2.59
C ARG A 70 -9.76 8.81 -3.93
N ALA A 71 -8.67 8.02 -3.96
CA ALA A 71 -7.84 7.94 -5.16
C ALA A 71 -8.60 7.57 -6.42
N SER A 72 -9.51 6.60 -6.35
CA SER A 72 -10.27 6.13 -7.51
C SER A 72 -11.21 7.18 -8.12
N GLN A 73 -11.55 8.24 -7.37
CA GLN A 73 -12.39 9.34 -7.85
C GLN A 73 -11.64 10.28 -8.81
N ILE A 74 -10.31 10.39 -8.64
CA ILE A 74 -9.45 11.31 -9.39
C ILE A 74 -8.55 10.52 -10.36
N PHE A 75 -8.07 9.36 -9.93
CA PHE A 75 -7.13 8.50 -10.63
C PHE A 75 -7.74 7.11 -10.83
N PRO A 76 -8.51 6.88 -11.92
CA PRO A 76 -9.15 5.58 -12.17
C PRO A 76 -8.16 4.40 -12.21
N GLU A 77 -6.91 4.65 -12.57
CA GLU A 77 -5.82 3.67 -12.57
C GLU A 77 -5.44 3.16 -11.18
N LEU A 78 -5.86 3.85 -10.12
CA LEU A 78 -5.66 3.43 -8.73
C LEU A 78 -6.87 2.69 -8.14
N ALA A 79 -7.94 2.48 -8.91
CA ALA A 79 -9.16 1.85 -8.41
C ALA A 79 -8.90 0.43 -7.90
N ASP A 80 -8.03 -0.34 -8.55
CA ASP A 80 -7.63 -1.67 -8.10
C ASP A 80 -6.91 -1.63 -6.74
N ALA A 81 -6.10 -0.60 -6.48
CA ALA A 81 -5.41 -0.41 -5.21
C ALA A 81 -6.40 -0.07 -4.07
N VAL A 82 -7.35 0.82 -4.35
CA VAL A 82 -8.40 1.21 -3.40
C VAL A 82 -9.26 0.00 -3.05
N GLU A 83 -9.67 -0.79 -4.05
CA GLU A 83 -10.48 -1.99 -3.84
C GLU A 83 -9.74 -3.11 -3.10
N LEU A 84 -8.44 -3.28 -3.35
CA LEU A 84 -7.57 -4.19 -2.60
C LEU A 84 -7.54 -3.79 -1.11
N ASP A 85 -7.31 -2.51 -0.84
CA ASP A 85 -7.28 -1.97 0.53
C ASP A 85 -8.62 -2.15 1.23
N HIS A 86 -9.74 -1.81 0.56
CA HIS A 86 -11.08 -2.04 1.09
C HIS A 86 -11.33 -3.52 1.40
N ALA A 87 -10.89 -4.44 0.53
CA ALA A 87 -11.06 -5.87 0.77
C ALA A 87 -10.28 -6.33 2.01
N ALA A 88 -9.03 -5.87 2.17
CA ALA A 88 -8.19 -6.17 3.33
C ALA A 88 -8.76 -5.56 4.63
N THR A 89 -9.21 -4.32 4.58
CA THR A 89 -9.80 -3.62 5.72
C THR A 89 -11.16 -4.24 6.11
N ALA A 90 -11.99 -4.60 5.14
CA ALA A 90 -13.24 -5.30 5.41
C ALA A 90 -12.99 -6.69 6.04
N PHE A 91 -11.97 -7.41 5.59
CA PHE A 91 -11.56 -8.68 6.19
C PHE A 91 -11.10 -8.50 7.64
N LEU A 92 -10.27 -7.50 7.92
CA LEU A 92 -9.79 -7.12 9.26
C LEU A 92 -10.97 -6.93 10.24
N TRP A 93 -11.98 -6.18 9.85
CA TRP A 93 -13.14 -5.92 10.73
C TRP A 93 -14.09 -7.10 10.87
N ARG A 94 -14.27 -7.88 9.81
CA ARG A 94 -15.19 -9.03 9.77
C ARG A 94 -14.63 -10.25 10.53
N HIS A 95 -13.31 -10.47 10.45
CA HIS A 95 -12.66 -11.68 10.96
C HIS A 95 -11.67 -11.39 12.10
N ARG A 96 -12.16 -10.80 13.19
CA ARG A 96 -11.35 -10.35 14.34
C ARG A 96 -10.53 -11.43 15.04
N LYS A 97 -10.78 -12.71 14.76
CA LYS A 97 -9.97 -13.85 15.25
C LYS A 97 -8.65 -14.00 14.48
N VAL A 98 -8.57 -13.42 13.29
CA VAL A 98 -7.36 -13.38 12.49
C VAL A 98 -6.70 -12.03 12.71
N GLU A 99 -5.48 -12.02 13.26
CA GLU A 99 -4.71 -10.80 13.44
C GLU A 99 -4.33 -10.23 12.07
N THR A 100 -5.07 -9.23 11.60
CA THR A 100 -4.86 -8.64 10.28
C THR A 100 -4.19 -7.29 10.39
N VAL A 101 -3.13 -7.09 9.63
CA VAL A 101 -2.39 -5.82 9.52
C VAL A 101 -2.40 -5.36 8.08
N VAL A 102 -2.86 -4.14 7.84
CA VAL A 102 -2.79 -3.48 6.53
C VAL A 102 -1.77 -2.36 6.61
N LEU A 103 -0.71 -2.43 5.80
CA LEU A 103 0.34 -1.42 5.76
C LEU A 103 0.16 -0.55 4.53
N ARG A 104 0.12 0.76 4.71
CA ARG A 104 0.05 1.79 3.67
C ARG A 104 1.36 2.57 3.62
N PRO A 105 2.44 2.01 3.01
CA PRO A 105 3.70 2.73 2.91
C PRO A 105 3.58 3.90 1.95
N CYS A 106 4.31 4.99 2.27
CA CYS A 106 4.56 6.08 1.35
C CYS A 106 5.54 5.64 0.23
N ASN A 107 6.08 6.59 -0.54
CA ASN A 107 7.00 6.27 -1.63
C ASN A 107 8.24 5.54 -1.13
N ILE A 108 8.33 4.25 -1.42
CA ILE A 108 9.50 3.45 -1.03
C ILE A 108 10.62 3.73 -2.02
N VAL A 109 11.78 4.11 -1.50
CA VAL A 109 12.99 4.39 -2.26
C VAL A 109 14.16 3.54 -1.77
N GLY A 110 15.04 3.15 -2.69
CA GLY A 110 16.20 2.34 -2.35
C GLY A 110 17.01 1.90 -3.57
N PRO A 111 18.23 1.44 -3.34
CA PRO A 111 19.15 1.04 -4.42
C PRO A 111 18.65 -0.17 -5.20
N SER A 112 17.93 -1.10 -4.57
CA SER A 112 17.42 -2.31 -5.21
C SER A 112 16.06 -2.12 -5.90
N LEU A 113 15.39 -0.97 -5.66
CA LEU A 113 14.06 -0.72 -6.23
C LEU A 113 14.13 -0.11 -7.63
N ASN A 114 13.36 -0.69 -8.54
CA ASN A 114 13.22 -0.17 -9.91
C ASN A 114 11.87 0.52 -10.14
N ASN A 115 11.52 1.47 -9.27
CA ASN A 115 10.35 2.33 -9.47
C ASN A 115 10.77 3.68 -10.09
N MET A 116 9.77 4.44 -10.56
CA MET A 116 10.00 5.71 -11.26
C MET A 116 10.83 6.69 -10.42
N ILE A 117 10.51 6.85 -9.13
CA ILE A 117 11.20 7.77 -8.24
C ILE A 117 12.64 7.32 -7.99
N SER A 118 12.87 6.04 -7.68
CA SER A 118 14.23 5.51 -7.49
C SER A 118 15.08 5.65 -8.75
N ARG A 119 14.48 5.47 -9.93
CA ARG A 119 15.18 5.72 -11.22
C ARG A 119 15.53 7.19 -11.41
N LEU A 120 14.58 8.09 -11.10
CA LEU A 120 14.78 9.53 -11.21
C LEU A 120 15.91 9.98 -10.29
N LEU A 121 15.89 9.59 -9.02
CA LEU A 121 16.93 9.93 -8.03
C LEU A 121 18.31 9.40 -8.43
N ARG A 122 18.38 8.20 -9.00
CA ARG A 122 19.66 7.59 -9.46
C ARG A 122 20.18 8.20 -10.75
N SER A 123 19.30 8.76 -11.58
CA SER A 123 19.69 9.24 -12.92
C SER A 123 20.61 10.46 -12.90
N GLY A 124 20.70 11.17 -11.77
CA GLY A 124 21.41 12.45 -11.66
C GLY A 124 20.88 13.54 -12.58
N ARG A 125 19.78 13.29 -13.29
CA ARG A 125 19.16 14.25 -14.20
C ARG A 125 18.40 15.32 -13.40
N ARG A 126 18.30 16.51 -13.99
CA ARG A 126 17.44 17.56 -13.43
C ARG A 126 16.00 17.09 -13.39
N VAL A 127 15.38 17.15 -12.22
CA VAL A 127 13.95 16.89 -12.06
C VAL A 127 13.19 18.08 -12.61
N PRO A 128 12.32 17.91 -13.61
CA PRO A 128 11.49 19.02 -14.08
C PRO A 128 10.53 19.42 -12.96
N MET A 129 10.59 20.68 -12.56
CA MET A 129 9.69 21.26 -11.57
C MET A 129 8.73 22.22 -12.27
N LEU A 130 7.46 22.15 -11.90
CA LEU A 130 6.49 23.18 -12.29
C LEU A 130 6.77 24.45 -11.48
N LEU A 131 7.02 25.55 -12.15
CA LEU A 131 7.30 26.82 -11.49
C LEU A 131 6.14 27.20 -10.56
N GLY A 132 6.45 27.45 -9.29
CA GLY A 132 5.45 27.82 -8.29
C GLY A 132 4.71 26.64 -7.62
N TYR A 133 5.08 25.39 -7.94
CA TYR A 133 4.52 24.22 -7.29
C TYR A 133 5.63 23.42 -6.58
N ASP A 134 5.57 23.38 -5.26
CA ASP A 134 6.53 22.69 -4.40
C ASP A 134 5.77 21.62 -3.56
N PRO A 135 5.53 20.41 -4.11
CA PRO A 135 4.80 19.36 -3.41
C PRO A 135 5.64 18.79 -2.28
N MET A 136 5.06 18.74 -1.09
CA MET A 136 5.63 17.95 -0.01
C MET A 136 5.56 16.46 -0.34
N MET A 137 6.69 15.77 -0.24
CA MET A 137 6.78 14.34 -0.53
C MET A 137 7.41 13.61 0.64
N GLN A 138 6.76 12.54 1.07
CA GLN A 138 7.32 11.61 2.05
C GLN A 138 7.94 10.40 1.36
N PHE A 139 9.07 9.97 1.89
CA PHE A 139 9.81 8.80 1.42
C PHE A 139 10.05 7.82 2.55
N LEU A 140 10.10 6.54 2.20
CA LEU A 140 10.43 5.45 3.09
C LEU A 140 11.58 4.67 2.47
N ARG A 141 12.64 4.43 3.22
CA ARG A 141 13.74 3.59 2.73
C ARG A 141 13.27 2.12 2.62
N GLU A 142 13.74 1.41 1.61
CA GLU A 142 13.38 -0.01 1.42
C GLU A 142 13.69 -0.87 2.64
N VAL A 143 14.77 -0.56 3.37
CA VAL A 143 15.14 -1.26 4.62
C VAL A 143 14.10 -1.02 5.72
N ASP A 144 13.57 0.20 5.82
CA ASP A 144 12.58 0.54 6.84
C ASP A 144 11.20 -0.01 6.47
N ALA A 145 10.87 -0.08 5.17
CA ALA A 145 9.69 -0.81 4.70
C ALA A 145 9.76 -2.30 5.07
N ALA A 146 10.93 -2.93 4.84
CA ALA A 146 11.14 -4.32 5.24
C ALA A 146 11.04 -4.52 6.76
N ARG A 147 11.58 -3.58 7.55
CA ARG A 147 11.46 -3.59 9.02
C ARG A 147 10.01 -3.46 9.48
N ALA A 148 9.23 -2.59 8.85
CA ALA A 148 7.81 -2.42 9.17
C ALA A 148 7.02 -3.71 8.91
N ILE A 149 7.27 -4.36 7.76
CA ILE A 149 6.66 -5.66 7.44
C ILE A 149 7.09 -6.73 8.45
N ALA A 150 8.38 -6.82 8.78
CA ALA A 150 8.89 -7.76 9.76
C ALA A 150 8.31 -7.50 11.17
N ALA A 151 8.13 -6.24 11.54
CA ALA A 151 7.47 -5.86 12.79
C ALA A 151 5.99 -6.30 12.81
N ALA A 152 5.25 -6.09 11.71
CA ALA A 152 3.87 -6.54 11.57
C ALA A 152 3.73 -8.08 11.69
N VAL A 153 4.75 -8.82 11.24
CA VAL A 153 4.80 -10.28 11.37
C VAL A 153 5.10 -10.73 12.81
N ARG A 154 6.00 -10.04 13.51
CA ARG A 154 6.56 -10.50 14.79
C ARG A 154 5.89 -9.93 16.04
N LYS A 155 5.34 -8.70 15.93
CA LYS A 155 4.80 -8.01 17.10
C LYS A 155 3.56 -8.71 17.62
N GLU A 156 3.55 -9.01 18.92
CA GLU A 156 2.38 -9.57 19.59
C GLU A 156 1.18 -8.61 19.42
N ARG A 157 0.02 -9.17 19.09
CA ARG A 157 -1.24 -8.45 18.93
C ARG A 157 -1.18 -7.27 17.92
N ALA A 158 -0.44 -7.45 16.82
CA ALA A 158 -0.50 -6.49 15.72
C ALA A 158 -1.82 -6.65 14.96
N TRP A 159 -2.67 -5.62 15.02
CA TRP A 159 -3.97 -5.60 14.37
C TRP A 159 -4.32 -4.16 14.00
N GLY A 160 -4.75 -3.91 12.77
CA GLY A 160 -5.17 -2.59 12.32
C GLY A 160 -4.59 -2.19 10.97
N VAL A 161 -4.90 -0.96 10.60
CA VAL A 161 -4.33 -0.28 9.42
C VAL A 161 -3.25 0.68 9.91
N TYR A 162 -2.15 0.77 9.18
CA TYR A 162 -1.02 1.63 9.55
C TYR A 162 -0.44 2.35 8.34
N ASN A 163 -0.34 3.66 8.41
CA ASN A 163 0.48 4.43 7.51
C ASN A 163 1.96 4.23 7.87
N VAL A 164 2.79 4.01 6.87
CA VAL A 164 4.23 3.78 7.08
C VAL A 164 5.01 4.83 6.29
N ALA A 165 5.64 5.75 7.01
CA ALA A 165 6.44 6.82 6.44
C ALA A 165 7.83 6.85 7.09
N GLY A 166 8.80 7.47 6.42
CA GLY A 166 10.09 7.79 7.01
C GLY A 166 9.99 8.93 8.02
N GLU A 167 11.04 9.11 8.82
CA GLU A 167 11.17 10.28 9.70
C GLU A 167 11.35 11.56 8.87
N GLY A 168 10.67 12.60 9.31
CA GLY A 168 10.77 13.95 8.74
C GLY A 168 9.70 14.25 7.67
N VAL A 169 9.26 15.48 7.68
CA VAL A 169 8.58 16.21 6.60
C VAL A 169 9.50 17.33 6.22
#